data_67a2b5a4bb67529e66f723af87eac43d
#
_entry.id   67a2b5a4bb67529e66f723af87eac43d
#
_cell.length_a   1.000
_cell.length_b   1.000
_cell.length_c   1.000
_cell.angle_alpha   90.00
_cell.angle_beta   90.00
_cell.angle_gamma   90.00
#
_symmetry.space_group_name_H-M   'P 1'
#
loop_
_entity.id
_entity.type
_entity.pdbx_description
1 polymer ?
#
loop_
_entity_poly.entity_id
_entity_poly.type
_entity_poly.pdbx_seq_one_letter_code
_entity_poly.pdbx_strand_id
1 'polypeptide(L)'
;MQVKNPILGLCQTAKFAISAAKVDQCPPDAGYEVAFAGRSNAGKSSALNTLTHASLARTSKTPGRTQLLNFFSLDDERRLVDLPGYGYAKVPIPLKQHWVRHLEAYLGSRESLRGLILMMDVRHPMTDFDQMLLDWAKASGIWSKSVI
;
A
#
# COMPACT_ATOMS: atom_id res chain seq x y z
N MET A 1 -4.79 9.98 -32.45
CA MET A 1 -4.03 8.77 -32.11
C MET A 1 -3.80 8.74 -30.61
N GLN A 2 -4.37 7.75 -29.92
CA GLN A 2 -4.15 7.63 -28.49
C GLN A 2 -2.80 6.98 -28.23
N VAL A 3 -1.94 7.67 -27.50
CA VAL A 3 -0.68 7.09 -27.04
C VAL A 3 -1.01 6.18 -25.85
N LYS A 4 -0.84 4.89 -26.02
CA LYS A 4 -1.00 3.96 -24.91
C LYS A 4 0.09 4.20 -23.87
N ASN A 5 -0.30 4.51 -22.65
CA ASN A 5 0.67 4.59 -21.56
C ASN A 5 1.11 3.18 -21.18
N PRO A 6 2.40 2.82 -21.36
CA PRO A 6 2.88 1.46 -21.08
C PRO A 6 2.77 1.08 -19.60
N ILE A 7 2.85 2.05 -18.69
CA ILE A 7 2.71 1.81 -17.26
C ILE A 7 1.28 1.41 -16.91
N LEU A 8 0.30 2.08 -17.51
CA LEU A 8 -1.11 1.75 -17.30
C LEU A 8 -1.43 0.36 -17.84
N GLY A 9 -0.90 0.01 -19.01
CA GLY A 9 -1.04 -1.32 -19.58
C GLY A 9 -0.44 -2.40 -18.68
N LEU A 10 0.71 -2.12 -18.06
CA LEU A 10 1.33 -3.02 -17.10
C LEU A 10 0.46 -3.20 -15.85
N CYS A 11 -0.11 -2.13 -15.32
CA CYS A 11 -1.01 -2.22 -14.17
C CYS A 11 -2.26 -3.07 -14.47
N GLN A 12 -2.75 -3.05 -15.69
CA GLN A 12 -3.91 -3.85 -16.10
C GLN A 12 -3.63 -5.35 -16.15
N THR A 13 -2.38 -5.78 -16.10
CA THR A 13 -2.01 -7.20 -16.02
C THR A 13 -1.96 -7.70 -14.57
N ALA A 14 -2.28 -6.88 -13.60
CA ALA A 14 -2.17 -7.20 -12.19
C ALA A 14 -3.02 -8.41 -11.80
N LYS A 15 -2.42 -9.30 -11.01
CA LYS A 15 -3.08 -10.47 -10.43
C LYS A 15 -2.77 -10.54 -8.95
N PHE A 16 -3.75 -10.89 -8.14
CA PHE A 16 -3.52 -11.13 -6.72
C PHE A 16 -2.49 -12.24 -6.54
N ALA A 17 -1.47 -11.96 -5.74
CA ALA A 17 -0.41 -12.92 -5.46
C ALA A 17 -0.54 -13.52 -4.06
N ILE A 18 -0.48 -12.71 -3.02
CA ILE A 18 -0.53 -13.17 -1.63
C ILE A 18 -0.92 -12.03 -0.68
N SER A 19 -1.51 -12.40 0.45
CA SER A 19 -1.69 -11.52 1.60
C SER A 19 -0.73 -11.92 2.70
N ALA A 20 -0.01 -10.97 3.28
CA ALA A 20 0.98 -11.21 4.31
C ALA A 20 0.65 -10.44 5.59
N ALA A 21 0.67 -11.13 6.71
CA ALA A 21 0.52 -10.51 8.03
C ALA A 21 1.87 -10.01 8.59
N LYS A 22 2.97 -10.58 8.10
CA LYS A 22 4.33 -10.28 8.54
C LYS A 22 5.27 -10.21 7.33
N VAL A 23 6.42 -9.57 7.52
CA VAL A 23 7.43 -9.43 6.47
C VAL A 23 7.93 -10.78 5.94
N ASP A 24 8.07 -11.77 6.80
CA ASP A 24 8.54 -13.11 6.41
C ASP A 24 7.52 -13.89 5.55
N GLN A 25 6.29 -13.44 5.52
CA GLN A 25 5.23 -14.01 4.66
C GLN A 25 5.12 -13.32 3.30
N CYS A 26 5.86 -12.25 3.08
CA CYS A 26 5.88 -11.53 1.81
C CYS A 26 6.52 -12.38 0.71
N PRO A 27 6.28 -12.05 -0.57
CA PRO A 27 7.02 -12.67 -1.67
C PRO A 27 8.53 -12.50 -1.51
N PRO A 28 9.37 -13.29 -2.19
CA PRO A 28 10.81 -13.11 -2.15
C PRO A 28 11.20 -11.66 -2.40
N ASP A 29 12.16 -11.14 -1.61
CA ASP A 29 12.57 -9.74 -1.65
C ASP A 29 13.48 -9.46 -2.84
N ALA A 30 12.90 -9.55 -4.02
CA ALA A 30 13.55 -9.32 -5.30
C ALA A 30 12.58 -8.60 -6.24
N GLY A 31 13.12 -7.89 -7.21
CA GLY A 31 12.32 -7.12 -8.15
C GLY A 31 11.96 -5.74 -7.61
N TYR A 32 10.78 -5.26 -7.99
CA TYR A 32 10.36 -3.89 -7.71
C TYR A 32 8.95 -3.87 -7.16
N GLU A 33 8.76 -3.12 -6.08
CA GLU A 33 7.45 -2.92 -5.45
C GLU A 33 7.14 -1.43 -5.34
N VAL A 34 5.90 -1.08 -5.61
CA VAL A 34 5.33 0.22 -5.28
C VAL A 34 4.17 -0.02 -4.34
N ALA A 35 4.25 0.57 -3.16
CA ALA A 35 3.24 0.42 -2.13
C ALA A 35 2.26 1.58 -2.13
N PHE A 36 1.01 1.28 -1.87
CA PHE A 36 -0.06 2.25 -1.71
C PHE A 36 -0.47 2.28 -0.25
N ALA A 37 -0.37 3.44 0.35
CA ALA A 37 -0.78 3.69 1.72
C ALA A 37 -1.85 4.75 1.75
N GLY A 38 -2.61 4.79 2.81
CA GLY A 38 -3.59 5.83 3.00
C GLY A 38 -4.55 5.49 4.12
N ARG A 39 -5.13 6.55 4.69
CA ARG A 39 -6.21 6.43 5.64
C ARG A 39 -7.40 5.71 4.98
N SER A 40 -8.17 4.95 5.78
CA SER A 40 -9.43 4.41 5.31
C SER A 40 -10.30 5.55 4.78
N ASN A 41 -10.92 5.50 3.70
CA ASN A 41 -11.69 6.56 3.02
C ASN A 41 -10.86 7.58 2.21
N ALA A 42 -9.55 7.38 2.07
CA ALA A 42 -8.73 8.25 1.21
C ALA A 42 -8.79 7.85 -0.27
N GLY A 43 -9.55 6.80 -0.61
CA GLY A 43 -9.73 6.36 -1.99
C GLY A 43 -8.67 5.38 -2.49
N LYS A 44 -7.88 4.78 -1.60
CA LYS A 44 -6.79 3.87 -1.94
C LYS A 44 -7.27 2.66 -2.75
N SER A 45 -8.29 1.96 -2.28
CA SER A 45 -8.85 0.79 -3.00
C SER A 45 -9.44 1.18 -4.34
N SER A 46 -10.13 2.32 -4.40
CA SER A 46 -10.68 2.84 -5.65
C SER A 46 -9.59 3.16 -6.66
N ALA A 47 -8.49 3.77 -6.21
CA ALA A 47 -7.34 4.08 -7.06
C ALA A 47 -6.70 2.81 -7.61
N LEU A 48 -6.45 1.81 -6.75
CA LEU A 48 -5.88 0.52 -7.17
C LEU A 48 -6.79 -0.20 -8.15
N ASN A 49 -8.09 -0.26 -7.89
CA ASN A 49 -9.04 -0.92 -8.78
C ASN A 49 -9.12 -0.20 -10.14
N THR A 50 -9.04 1.11 -10.15
CA THR A 50 -9.04 1.90 -11.39
C THR A 50 -7.76 1.65 -12.20
N LEU A 51 -6.59 1.66 -11.56
CA LEU A 51 -5.32 1.42 -12.23
C LEU A 51 -5.23 0.03 -12.84
N THR A 52 -5.76 -0.96 -12.15
CA THR A 52 -5.68 -2.36 -12.57
C THR A 52 -6.85 -2.79 -13.44
N HIS A 53 -7.88 -1.96 -13.60
CA HIS A 53 -9.15 -2.30 -14.25
C HIS A 53 -9.79 -3.56 -13.67
N ALA A 54 -9.62 -3.77 -12.38
CA ALA A 54 -10.10 -4.96 -11.69
C ALA A 54 -10.57 -4.63 -10.29
N SER A 55 -11.31 -5.53 -9.68
CA SER A 55 -11.75 -5.40 -8.29
C SER A 55 -10.80 -6.17 -7.37
N LEU A 56 -9.49 -5.93 -7.51
CA LEU A 56 -8.46 -6.63 -6.76
C LEU A 56 -8.37 -6.16 -5.32
N ALA A 57 -8.46 -4.85 -5.10
CA ALA A 57 -8.41 -4.28 -3.76
C ALA A 57 -9.80 -4.33 -3.14
N ARG A 58 -9.91 -5.02 -2.01
CA ARG A 58 -11.16 -5.11 -1.27
C ARG A 58 -11.28 -3.94 -0.32
N THR A 59 -12.44 -3.28 -0.35
CA THR A 59 -12.80 -2.34 0.70
C THR A 59 -13.22 -3.14 1.93
N SER A 60 -12.30 -3.37 2.86
CA SER A 60 -12.68 -3.94 4.16
C SER A 60 -13.37 -2.85 4.96
N LYS A 61 -14.65 -3.04 5.22
CA LYS A 61 -15.46 -2.12 6.01
C LYS A 61 -15.61 -2.56 7.47
N THR A 62 -14.95 -3.64 7.87
CA THR A 62 -15.09 -4.19 9.21
C THR A 62 -13.93 -3.71 10.08
N PRO A 63 -14.16 -2.77 11.02
CA PRO A 63 -13.13 -2.35 11.96
C PRO A 63 -12.65 -3.52 12.81
N GLY A 64 -11.36 -3.55 13.14
CA GLY A 64 -10.78 -4.54 14.06
C GLY A 64 -10.34 -5.85 13.41
N ARG A 65 -10.52 -6.05 12.11
CA ARG A 65 -9.93 -7.19 11.41
C ARG A 65 -8.42 -6.99 11.26
N THR A 66 -7.65 -8.09 11.32
CA THR A 66 -6.22 -8.08 11.04
C THR A 66 -6.00 -7.51 9.64
N GLN A 67 -5.25 -6.43 9.57
CA GLN A 67 -4.91 -5.79 8.30
C GLN A 67 -3.70 -6.52 7.71
N LEU A 68 -3.78 -6.81 6.43
CA LEU A 68 -2.75 -7.57 5.71
C LEU A 68 -2.07 -6.69 4.66
N LEU A 69 -0.82 -7.02 4.37
CA LEU A 69 -0.13 -6.50 3.20
C LEU A 69 -0.60 -7.33 2.00
N ASN A 70 -1.23 -6.70 1.04
CA ASN A 70 -1.77 -7.40 -0.13
C ASN A 70 -0.89 -7.14 -1.34
N PHE A 71 -0.35 -8.22 -1.92
CA PHE A 71 0.57 -8.15 -3.05
C PHE A 71 -0.14 -8.53 -4.34
N PHE A 72 0.07 -7.71 -5.38
CA PHE A 72 -0.45 -7.94 -6.72
C PHE A 72 0.72 -7.98 -7.69
N SER A 73 0.88 -9.10 -8.41
CA SER A 73 1.94 -9.24 -9.39
C SER A 73 1.53 -8.59 -10.71
N LEU A 74 2.42 -7.78 -11.27
CA LEU A 74 2.24 -7.19 -12.60
C LEU A 74 2.95 -8.03 -13.65
N ASP A 75 4.15 -8.49 -13.33
CA ASP A 75 4.97 -9.41 -14.13
C ASP A 75 5.89 -10.20 -13.18
N ASP A 76 6.90 -10.84 -13.71
CA ASP A 76 7.83 -11.66 -12.89
C ASP A 76 8.68 -10.84 -11.92
N GLU A 77 8.81 -9.52 -12.14
CA GLU A 77 9.70 -8.65 -11.38
C GLU A 77 8.98 -7.54 -10.63
N ARG A 78 7.79 -7.15 -11.04
CA ARG A 78 7.10 -5.96 -10.55
C ARG A 78 5.83 -6.29 -9.81
N ARG A 79 5.61 -5.62 -8.70
CA ARG A 79 4.43 -5.80 -7.85
C ARG A 79 3.88 -4.46 -7.38
N LEU A 80 2.56 -4.42 -7.20
CA LEU A 80 1.89 -3.39 -6.42
C LEU A 80 1.57 -3.97 -5.05
N VAL A 81 1.65 -3.13 -4.02
CA VAL A 81 1.37 -3.56 -2.65
C VAL A 81 0.32 -2.63 -2.06
N ASP A 82 -0.77 -3.22 -1.59
CA ASP A 82 -1.81 -2.50 -0.87
C ASP A 82 -1.52 -2.62 0.61
N LEU A 83 -1.07 -1.52 1.22
CA LEU A 83 -0.80 -1.47 2.65
C LEU A 83 -2.11 -1.34 3.43
N PRO A 84 -2.14 -1.82 4.68
CA PRO A 84 -3.32 -1.67 5.52
C PRO A 84 -3.76 -0.21 5.64
N GLY A 85 -5.07 0.05 5.51
CA GLY A 85 -5.63 1.37 5.76
C GLY A 85 -5.61 1.72 7.24
N TYR A 86 -5.52 2.97 7.57
CA TYR A 86 -5.47 3.47 8.96
C TYR A 86 -6.56 4.52 9.21
N GLY A 87 -6.66 4.99 10.45
CA GLY A 87 -7.63 6.02 10.81
C GLY A 87 -8.99 5.50 11.25
N TYR A 88 -9.11 4.19 11.50
CA TYR A 88 -10.33 3.64 12.12
C TYR A 88 -10.32 3.96 13.60
N ALA A 89 -11.32 4.74 14.06
CA ALA A 89 -11.40 5.21 15.44
C ALA A 89 -11.65 4.08 16.46
N LYS A 90 -12.12 2.92 16.02
CA LYS A 90 -12.55 1.81 16.90
C LYS A 90 -11.64 0.60 16.88
N VAL A 91 -10.39 0.73 16.41
CA VAL A 91 -9.43 -0.37 16.40
C VAL A 91 -8.82 -0.49 17.80
N PRO A 92 -8.82 -1.69 18.42
CA PRO A 92 -8.15 -1.89 19.71
C PRO A 92 -6.67 -1.51 19.65
N ILE A 93 -6.17 -0.87 20.71
CA ILE A 93 -4.79 -0.38 20.79
C ILE A 93 -3.74 -1.47 20.53
N PRO A 94 -3.83 -2.70 21.10
CA PRO A 94 -2.86 -3.75 20.80
C PRO A 94 -2.80 -4.13 19.32
N LEU A 95 -3.94 -4.18 18.65
CA LEU A 95 -4.01 -4.49 17.21
C LEU A 95 -3.38 -3.37 16.39
N LYS A 96 -3.63 -2.11 16.76
CA LYS A 96 -3.04 -0.94 16.12
C LYS A 96 -1.52 -0.92 16.26
N GLN A 97 -0.99 -1.23 17.46
CA GLN A 97 0.45 -1.30 17.71
C GLN A 97 1.12 -2.41 16.90
N HIS A 98 0.49 -3.58 16.81
CA HIS A 98 0.94 -4.71 16.02
C HIS A 98 1.06 -4.30 14.54
N TRP A 99 0.06 -3.67 14.05
CA TRP A 99 -0.08 -3.15 12.69
C TRP A 99 1.02 -2.14 12.34
N VAL A 100 1.24 -1.13 13.20
CA VAL A 100 2.28 -0.13 13.05
C VAL A 100 3.66 -0.79 12.98
N ARG A 101 3.94 -1.77 13.85
CA ARG A 101 5.23 -2.48 13.85
C ARG A 101 5.48 -3.23 12.55
N HIS A 102 4.47 -3.88 11.99
CA HIS A 102 4.61 -4.59 10.71
C HIS A 102 4.80 -3.63 9.54
N LEU A 103 4.11 -2.50 9.52
CA LEU A 103 4.32 -1.46 8.52
C LEU A 103 5.73 -0.90 8.60
N GLU A 104 6.19 -0.57 9.80
CA GLU A 104 7.56 -0.07 10.02
C GLU A 104 8.61 -1.08 9.54
N ALA A 105 8.44 -2.34 9.89
CA ALA A 105 9.34 -3.40 9.48
C ALA A 105 9.36 -3.56 7.94
N TYR A 106 8.20 -3.52 7.30
CA TYR A 106 8.09 -3.61 5.85
C TYR A 106 8.81 -2.43 5.18
N LEU A 107 8.51 -1.21 5.59
CA LEU A 107 9.10 -0.01 5.01
C LEU A 107 10.60 0.08 5.26
N GLY A 108 11.07 -0.37 6.41
CA GLY A 108 12.47 -0.26 6.80
C GLY A 108 13.39 -1.37 6.28
N SER A 109 12.86 -2.57 6.00
CA SER A 109 13.67 -3.73 5.65
C SER A 109 13.51 -4.22 4.21
N ARG A 110 12.45 -3.83 3.52
CA ARG A 110 12.13 -4.38 2.21
C ARG A 110 12.97 -3.73 1.12
N GLU A 111 13.93 -4.46 0.56
CA GLU A 111 14.83 -3.95 -0.48
C GLU A 111 14.15 -3.77 -1.83
N SER A 112 13.17 -4.62 -2.16
CA SER A 112 12.41 -4.52 -3.40
C SER A 112 11.43 -3.34 -3.41
N LEU A 113 11.13 -2.75 -2.26
CA LEU A 113 10.25 -1.58 -2.17
C LEU A 113 10.98 -0.33 -2.69
N ARG A 114 10.48 0.23 -3.80
CA ARG A 114 11.11 1.37 -4.48
C ARG A 114 10.31 2.65 -4.37
N GLY A 115 9.02 2.55 -4.17
CA GLY A 115 8.15 3.72 -4.13
C GLY A 115 6.98 3.56 -3.20
N LEU A 116 6.53 4.67 -2.66
CA LEU A 116 5.35 4.76 -1.81
C LEU A 116 4.41 5.82 -2.36
N ILE A 117 3.19 5.43 -2.67
CA ILE A 117 2.12 6.36 -3.03
C ILE A 117 1.25 6.52 -1.80
N LEU A 118 1.22 7.73 -1.25
CA LEU A 118 0.42 8.03 -0.07
C LEU A 118 -0.85 8.77 -0.47
N MET A 119 -1.98 8.11 -0.32
CA MET A 119 -3.30 8.68 -0.59
C MET A 119 -3.80 9.41 0.64
N MET A 120 -4.17 10.67 0.48
CA MET A 120 -4.68 11.50 1.58
C MET A 120 -6.13 11.90 1.32
N ASP A 121 -6.92 11.93 2.39
CA ASP A 121 -8.26 12.51 2.34
C ASP A 121 -8.13 14.03 2.32
N VAL A 122 -8.70 14.69 1.32
CA VAL A 122 -8.66 16.15 1.17
C VAL A 122 -9.23 16.88 2.39
N ARG A 123 -10.14 16.24 3.13
CA ARG A 123 -10.74 16.82 4.34
C ARG A 123 -9.79 16.77 5.55
N HIS A 124 -8.83 15.84 5.53
CA HIS A 124 -7.89 15.62 6.64
C HIS A 124 -6.50 15.30 6.07
N PRO A 125 -5.87 16.25 5.34
CA PRO A 125 -4.55 16.02 4.77
C PRO A 125 -3.47 16.03 5.85
N MET A 126 -2.39 15.30 5.62
CA MET A 126 -1.21 15.28 6.49
C MET A 126 -1.54 14.98 7.96
N THR A 127 -2.23 13.87 8.19
CA THR A 127 -2.41 13.37 9.56
C THR A 127 -1.06 12.97 10.16
N ASP A 128 -1.00 12.79 11.48
CA ASP A 128 0.23 12.36 12.15
C ASP A 128 0.73 11.02 11.59
N PHE A 129 -0.18 10.12 11.25
CA PHE A 129 0.17 8.84 10.66
C PHE A 129 0.73 9.00 9.24
N ASP A 130 0.17 9.89 8.45
CA ASP A 130 0.68 10.22 7.12
C ASP A 130 2.12 10.73 7.21
N GLN A 131 2.38 11.65 8.15
CA GLN A 131 3.72 12.19 8.38
C GLN A 131 4.70 11.11 8.81
N MET A 132 4.27 10.21 9.68
CA MET A 132 5.07 9.08 10.14
C MET A 132 5.49 8.18 8.98
N LEU A 133 4.56 7.86 8.07
CA LEU A 133 4.86 7.04 6.89
C LEU A 133 5.85 7.73 5.95
N LEU A 134 5.69 9.03 5.73
CA LEU A 134 6.61 9.81 4.91
C LEU A 134 8.01 9.85 5.52
N ASP A 135 8.11 10.02 6.84
CA ASP A 135 9.38 10.03 7.55
C ASP A 135 10.09 8.68 7.45
N TRP A 136 9.36 7.58 7.61
CA TRP A 136 9.93 6.24 7.44
C TRP A 136 10.40 5.99 6.02
N ALA A 137 9.61 6.39 5.03
CA ALA A 137 9.98 6.24 3.62
C ALA A 137 11.25 7.03 3.30
N LYS A 138 11.33 8.26 3.80
CA LYS A 138 12.51 9.12 3.61
C LYS A 138 13.75 8.52 4.28
N ALA A 139 13.62 8.04 5.51
CA ALA A 139 14.71 7.42 6.25
C ALA A 139 15.23 6.15 5.56
N SER A 140 14.37 5.43 4.86
CA SER A 140 14.71 4.20 4.13
C SER A 140 15.13 4.45 2.67
N GLY A 141 15.18 5.69 2.22
CA GLY A 141 15.55 6.05 0.86
C GLY A 141 14.50 5.69 -0.20
N ILE A 142 13.25 5.53 0.21
CA ILE A 142 12.15 5.18 -0.68
C ILE A 142 11.57 6.45 -1.29
N TRP A 143 11.41 6.47 -2.62
CA TRP A 143 10.73 7.56 -3.30
C TRP A 143 9.26 7.59 -2.89
N SER A 144 8.73 8.78 -2.58
CA SER A 144 7.34 8.91 -2.17
C SER A 144 6.61 10.01 -2.92
N LYS A 145 5.32 9.82 -3.11
CA LYS A 145 4.42 10.77 -3.74
C LYS A 145 3.13 10.83 -2.93
N SER A 146 2.76 12.03 -2.51
CA SER A 146 1.47 12.26 -1.86
C SER A 146 0.41 12.61 -2.91
N VAL A 147 -0.78 12.04 -2.77
CA VAL A 147 -1.91 12.25 -3.65
C VAL A 147 -3.13 12.60 -2.81
N ILE A 148 -3.78 13.69 -3.16
CA ILE A 148 -4.99 14.18 -2.50
C ILE A 148 -6.19 13.95 -3.40
#